data_55b232bd20d91a9c14548df5bd7842d6
#
_entry.id   55b232bd20d91a9c14548df5bd7842d6
#
_cell.length_a   1.000
_cell.length_b   1.000
_cell.length_c   1.000
_cell.angle_alpha   90.00
_cell.angle_beta   90.00
_cell.angle_gamma   90.00
#
_symmetry.space_group_name_H-M   'P 1'
#
loop_
_entity.id
_entity.type
_entity.pdbx_description
1 polymer ?
#
loop_
_entity_poly.entity_id
_entity_poly.type
_entity_poly.pdbx_seq_one_letter_code
_entity_poly.pdbx_strand_id
1 'polypeptide(L)'
;GSVWFTDETYDSIWKFSTIDETYERLSYPTSGGDSLPQRLTIEGSQIIINDFTGNKLTILDVNPTEDDVNYLSIPSAIDDSVTADFALDANDDIWYTNWLFQQGGFLVKFNQNDYRNDVYDSGEQFLPLIDYISAYALPVQLLTPNGITFSDDGLLWIADTTSSSFFSFEPSTEKFIQYVTAEPMFETYGNQTGIIKSPISRPYWIENDNQGGLVFNEQTANNISVMNPKTQSLVEYHIPSKNPNWGDCDSGTEVLDNCGIAQVFDFTVSGDKIWFTEWVENKIGVVDTSVSLPLEIQFEYDVLNITSDDSATFHFIINSEFENDVLYLSSVISTTHDFLKVELIHDSVETFELNSDNPVAIHVKISASDDALPGTYKILLGAESSDITIGKFLTVIIE
;
A
#
# COMPACT_ATOMS: atom_id res chain seq x y z
N GLY A 1 22.03 -17.15 -13.05
CA GLY A 1 20.93 -16.21 -12.94
C GLY A 1 21.32 -14.81 -13.37
N SER A 2 20.36 -13.95 -13.52
CA SER A 2 20.58 -12.55 -13.87
C SER A 2 19.79 -11.65 -12.93
N VAL A 3 20.32 -10.46 -12.65
CA VAL A 3 19.64 -9.37 -11.94
C VAL A 3 19.36 -8.29 -12.97
N TRP A 4 18.12 -7.83 -13.01
CA TRP A 4 17.68 -6.75 -13.89
C TRP A 4 17.35 -5.52 -13.07
N PHE A 5 17.68 -4.33 -13.57
CA PHE A 5 17.37 -3.07 -12.93
C PHE A 5 17.23 -1.93 -13.95
N THR A 6 16.50 -0.91 -13.57
CA THR A 6 16.31 0.30 -14.33
C THR A 6 17.37 1.35 -14.00
N ASP A 7 17.68 2.21 -14.96
CA ASP A 7 18.55 3.37 -14.80
C ASP A 7 17.84 4.59 -15.40
N GLU A 8 17.21 5.36 -14.54
CA GLU A 8 16.45 6.56 -14.93
C GLU A 8 17.32 7.67 -15.51
N THR A 9 18.60 7.73 -15.11
CA THR A 9 19.52 8.80 -15.56
C THR A 9 19.89 8.64 -17.03
N TYR A 10 19.94 7.41 -17.52
CA TYR A 10 20.39 7.09 -18.88
C TYR A 10 19.34 6.40 -19.72
N ASP A 11 18.08 6.40 -19.29
CA ASP A 11 16.97 5.74 -20.00
C ASP A 11 17.35 4.32 -20.43
N SER A 12 17.72 3.51 -19.46
CA SER A 12 18.31 2.20 -19.73
C SER A 12 17.76 1.13 -18.79
N ILE A 13 17.81 -0.09 -19.31
CA ILE A 13 17.60 -1.30 -18.53
C ILE A 13 18.93 -2.04 -18.51
N TRP A 14 19.33 -2.51 -17.37
CA TRP A 14 20.56 -3.26 -17.19
C TRP A 14 20.27 -4.68 -16.78
N LYS A 15 21.07 -5.59 -17.31
CA LYS A 15 21.13 -6.98 -16.90
C LYS A 15 22.52 -7.28 -16.37
N PHE A 16 22.60 -7.77 -15.16
CA PHE A 16 23.81 -8.29 -14.54
C PHE A 16 23.79 -9.81 -14.53
N SER A 17 24.75 -10.47 -15.20
CA SER A 17 24.94 -11.91 -15.11
C SER A 17 25.70 -12.25 -13.83
N THR A 18 25.05 -13.00 -12.92
CA THR A 18 25.68 -13.46 -11.67
C THR A 18 26.67 -14.60 -11.89
N ILE A 19 26.72 -15.17 -13.09
CA ILE A 19 27.64 -16.27 -13.46
C ILE A 19 28.93 -15.69 -14.03
N ASP A 20 28.80 -14.76 -14.98
CA ASP A 20 29.94 -14.21 -15.73
C ASP A 20 30.43 -12.89 -15.13
N GLU A 21 29.71 -12.34 -14.15
CA GLU A 21 29.95 -11.03 -13.52
C GLU A 21 30.02 -9.88 -14.53
N THR A 22 29.21 -9.96 -15.58
CA THR A 22 29.17 -8.98 -16.68
C THR A 22 27.88 -8.19 -16.68
N TYR A 23 27.95 -6.96 -17.19
CA TYR A 23 26.81 -6.07 -17.38
C TYR A 23 26.47 -5.95 -18.87
N GLU A 24 25.18 -6.03 -19.18
CA GLU A 24 24.61 -5.74 -20.49
C GLU A 24 23.65 -4.56 -20.33
N ARG A 25 23.73 -3.58 -21.22
CA ARG A 25 22.86 -2.41 -21.24
C ARG A 25 21.93 -2.47 -22.43
N LEU A 26 20.62 -2.34 -22.16
CA LEU A 26 19.59 -2.19 -23.17
C LEU A 26 19.06 -0.75 -23.11
N SER A 27 19.00 -0.08 -24.28
CA SER A 27 18.39 1.27 -24.35
C SER A 27 16.89 1.15 -24.17
N TYR A 28 16.31 2.01 -23.34
CA TYR A 28 14.88 2.11 -23.15
C TYR A 28 14.26 3.05 -24.19
N PRO A 29 13.09 2.72 -24.78
CA PRO A 29 12.47 3.56 -25.79
C PRO A 29 11.86 4.80 -25.13
N THR A 30 12.53 5.94 -25.26
CA THR A 30 12.05 7.22 -24.73
C THR A 30 11.00 7.84 -25.66
N SER A 31 9.99 8.47 -25.08
CA SER A 31 9.01 9.28 -25.79
C SER A 31 9.25 10.77 -25.54
N GLY A 32 10.29 11.30 -26.19
CA GLY A 32 10.47 12.76 -26.23
C GLY A 32 11.15 13.43 -25.04
N GLY A 33 11.80 12.70 -24.15
CA GLY A 33 12.74 13.28 -23.18
C GLY A 33 12.37 13.23 -21.72
N ASP A 34 11.20 12.73 -21.35
CA ASP A 34 10.74 12.67 -19.95
C ASP A 34 10.48 11.22 -19.48
N SER A 35 11.24 10.26 -19.97
CA SER A 35 11.16 8.87 -19.52
C SER A 35 11.79 8.70 -18.13
N LEU A 36 11.09 7.98 -17.25
CA LEU A 36 11.54 7.64 -15.91
C LEU A 36 11.17 6.17 -15.61
N PRO A 37 11.93 5.19 -16.19
CA PRO A 37 11.70 3.78 -15.89
C PRO A 37 12.05 3.49 -14.44
N GLN A 38 11.02 3.21 -13.62
CA GLN A 38 11.17 3.06 -12.17
C GLN A 38 11.14 1.61 -11.70
N ARG A 39 10.08 0.90 -12.04
CA ARG A 39 9.89 -0.49 -11.63
C ARG A 39 9.91 -1.41 -12.83
N LEU A 40 10.42 -2.59 -12.61
CA LEU A 40 10.34 -3.67 -13.56
C LEU A 40 9.97 -4.98 -12.84
N THR A 41 9.23 -5.82 -13.56
CA THR A 41 8.93 -7.19 -13.14
C THR A 41 9.24 -8.13 -14.29
N ILE A 42 9.77 -9.30 -13.97
CA ILE A 42 10.00 -10.37 -14.93
C ILE A 42 8.88 -11.38 -14.79
N GLU A 43 8.10 -11.55 -15.84
CA GLU A 43 7.03 -12.54 -15.90
C GLU A 43 7.23 -13.46 -17.10
N GLY A 44 7.50 -14.74 -16.83
CA GLY A 44 7.83 -15.71 -17.87
C GLY A 44 9.02 -15.29 -18.72
N SER A 45 8.79 -14.98 -19.99
CA SER A 45 9.79 -14.51 -20.96
C SER A 45 9.75 -12.99 -21.18
N GLN A 46 9.05 -12.24 -20.34
CA GLN A 46 8.87 -10.82 -20.51
C GLN A 46 9.41 -10.02 -19.34
N ILE A 47 9.85 -8.80 -19.62
CA ILE A 47 10.07 -7.74 -18.65
C ILE A 47 8.98 -6.69 -18.88
N ILE A 48 8.23 -6.38 -17.83
CA ILE A 48 7.24 -5.29 -17.83
C ILE A 48 7.85 -4.16 -17.03
N ILE A 49 7.81 -2.95 -17.57
CA ILE A 49 8.47 -1.79 -16.99
C ILE A 49 7.46 -0.65 -16.96
N ASN A 50 7.30 0.01 -15.81
CA ASN A 50 6.58 1.26 -15.76
C ASN A 50 7.50 2.43 -16.13
N ASP A 51 6.98 3.37 -16.90
CA ASP A 51 7.63 4.63 -17.19
C ASP A 51 6.81 5.75 -16.51
N PHE A 52 7.27 6.16 -15.34
CA PHE A 52 6.48 7.02 -14.45
C PHE A 52 6.06 8.34 -15.13
N THR A 53 7.01 9.06 -15.68
CA THR A 53 6.75 10.34 -16.40
C THR A 53 6.57 10.17 -17.90
N GLY A 54 7.05 9.05 -18.45
CA GLY A 54 6.86 8.75 -19.88
C GLY A 54 5.44 8.31 -20.26
N ASN A 55 4.56 8.20 -19.26
CA ASN A 55 3.13 7.99 -19.45
C ASN A 55 2.80 6.70 -20.21
N LYS A 56 3.49 5.61 -19.88
CA LYS A 56 3.30 4.30 -20.52
C LYS A 56 3.82 3.15 -19.66
N LEU A 57 3.35 1.95 -19.99
CA LEU A 57 4.02 0.70 -19.68
C LEU A 57 4.77 0.19 -20.90
N THR A 58 5.89 -0.43 -20.68
CA THR A 58 6.67 -1.04 -21.75
C THR A 58 6.92 -2.52 -21.47
N ILE A 59 6.64 -3.36 -22.43
CA ILE A 59 6.89 -4.81 -22.37
C ILE A 59 8.08 -5.11 -23.30
N LEU A 60 9.04 -5.86 -22.77
CA LEU A 60 10.25 -6.30 -23.46
C LEU A 60 10.39 -7.83 -23.35
N ASP A 61 10.78 -8.49 -24.41
CA ASP A 61 11.16 -9.90 -24.36
C ASP A 61 12.50 -10.09 -23.61
N VAL A 62 12.55 -11.03 -22.65
CA VAL A 62 13.75 -11.30 -21.80
C VAL A 62 14.92 -11.88 -22.59
N ASN A 63 14.63 -12.52 -23.72
CA ASN A 63 15.66 -13.13 -24.59
C ASN A 63 15.71 -12.44 -25.97
N PRO A 64 15.91 -11.13 -26.03
CA PRO A 64 16.06 -10.45 -27.30
C PRO A 64 17.31 -11.01 -27.98
N THR A 65 17.21 -11.38 -29.22
CA THR A 65 18.38 -11.58 -30.07
C THR A 65 19.00 -10.20 -30.30
N GLU A 66 20.33 -10.10 -30.24
CA GLU A 66 21.10 -8.84 -30.14
C GLU A 66 20.73 -7.73 -31.15
N ASP A 67 20.01 -8.04 -32.22
CA ASP A 67 19.72 -7.07 -33.29
C ASP A 67 18.30 -6.53 -33.31
N ASP A 68 17.32 -7.10 -32.54
CA ASP A 68 15.91 -6.68 -32.57
C ASP A 68 15.26 -6.75 -31.18
N VAL A 69 15.52 -5.73 -30.36
CA VAL A 69 14.78 -5.54 -29.13
C VAL A 69 13.40 -4.95 -29.47
N ASN A 70 12.39 -5.78 -29.42
CA ASN A 70 11.02 -5.34 -29.67
C ASN A 70 10.38 -4.88 -28.37
N TYR A 71 10.06 -3.59 -28.31
CA TYR A 71 9.30 -3.00 -27.22
C TYR A 71 7.84 -2.81 -27.64
N LEU A 72 6.93 -3.30 -26.82
CA LEU A 72 5.53 -2.95 -26.89
C LEU A 72 5.25 -1.89 -25.82
N SER A 73 4.94 -0.66 -26.26
CA SER A 73 4.57 0.42 -25.34
C SER A 73 3.07 0.56 -25.27
N ILE A 74 2.50 0.35 -24.09
CA ILE A 74 1.07 0.49 -23.80
C ILE A 74 0.84 1.94 -23.37
N PRO A 75 0.06 2.74 -24.11
CA PRO A 75 -0.19 4.12 -23.78
C PRO A 75 -1.06 4.26 -22.55
N SER A 76 -0.95 5.37 -21.87
CA SER A 76 -1.89 5.77 -20.83
C SER A 76 -3.29 6.04 -21.39
N ALA A 77 -4.30 5.85 -20.53
CA ALA A 77 -5.67 6.23 -20.84
C ALA A 77 -5.90 7.75 -20.77
N ILE A 78 -4.98 8.50 -20.18
CA ILE A 78 -5.04 9.96 -20.02
C ILE A 78 -3.71 10.56 -20.53
N ASP A 79 -3.79 11.56 -21.41
CA ASP A 79 -2.62 12.32 -21.80
C ASP A 79 -2.00 13.06 -20.62
N ASP A 80 -0.67 13.20 -20.60
CA ASP A 80 0.11 13.89 -19.58
C ASP A 80 -0.07 13.32 -18.13
N SER A 81 -0.57 12.10 -18.00
CA SER A 81 -0.68 11.41 -16.72
C SER A 81 0.64 10.73 -16.33
N VAL A 82 0.71 10.30 -15.08
CA VAL A 82 1.77 9.42 -14.60
C VAL A 82 1.25 7.99 -14.47
N THR A 83 2.18 7.03 -14.62
CA THR A 83 1.92 5.60 -14.44
C THR A 83 2.84 5.10 -13.33
N ALA A 84 2.29 4.75 -12.17
CA ALA A 84 3.12 4.40 -11.02
C ALA A 84 3.53 2.92 -11.02
N ASP A 85 2.60 2.03 -10.72
CA ASP A 85 2.88 0.60 -10.57
C ASP A 85 1.92 -0.23 -11.41
N PHE A 86 2.20 -1.52 -11.52
CA PHE A 86 1.38 -2.46 -12.27
C PHE A 86 1.35 -3.82 -11.58
N ALA A 87 0.30 -4.58 -11.86
CA ALA A 87 0.12 -5.94 -11.38
C ALA A 87 -0.46 -6.82 -12.51
N LEU A 88 -0.23 -8.13 -12.42
CA LEU A 88 -0.84 -9.10 -13.32
C LEU A 88 -1.98 -9.83 -12.61
N ASP A 89 -3.08 -10.02 -13.32
CA ASP A 89 -4.15 -10.87 -12.82
C ASP A 89 -3.90 -12.37 -13.14
N ALA A 90 -4.78 -13.24 -12.68
CA ALA A 90 -4.66 -14.69 -12.90
C ALA A 90 -4.73 -15.11 -14.40
N ASN A 91 -5.05 -14.19 -15.29
CA ASN A 91 -5.06 -14.40 -16.74
C ASN A 91 -3.85 -13.77 -17.43
N ASP A 92 -2.86 -13.29 -16.67
CA ASP A 92 -1.72 -12.50 -17.17
C ASP A 92 -2.10 -11.17 -17.84
N ASP A 93 -3.30 -10.64 -17.58
CA ASP A 93 -3.66 -9.31 -18.01
C ASP A 93 -3.02 -8.27 -17.09
N ILE A 94 -2.57 -7.16 -17.66
CA ILE A 94 -1.79 -6.15 -16.95
C ILE A 94 -2.72 -5.06 -16.43
N TRP A 95 -2.69 -4.82 -15.12
CA TRP A 95 -3.40 -3.74 -14.46
C TRP A 95 -2.42 -2.68 -14.01
N TYR A 96 -2.75 -1.41 -14.18
CA TYR A 96 -1.90 -0.28 -13.81
C TYR A 96 -2.73 0.97 -13.52
N THR A 97 -2.15 1.93 -12.81
CA THR A 97 -2.82 3.19 -12.50
C THR A 97 -2.32 4.30 -13.43
N ASN A 98 -3.27 5.11 -13.93
CA ASN A 98 -2.98 6.36 -14.61
C ASN A 98 -3.65 7.50 -13.87
N TRP A 99 -2.91 8.51 -13.48
CA TRP A 99 -3.47 9.61 -12.71
C TRP A 99 -2.77 10.94 -12.99
N LEU A 100 -3.50 12.02 -12.76
CA LEU A 100 -3.01 13.38 -12.79
C LEU A 100 -2.86 13.89 -11.37
N PHE A 101 -1.78 14.59 -11.09
CA PHE A 101 -1.50 15.10 -9.74
C PHE A 101 -2.72 15.84 -9.15
N GLN A 102 -3.28 15.35 -8.06
CA GLN A 102 -4.44 15.91 -7.33
C GLN A 102 -5.72 16.07 -8.17
N GLN A 103 -5.86 15.38 -9.29
CA GLN A 103 -7.02 15.47 -10.17
C GLN A 103 -7.75 14.15 -10.36
N GLY A 104 -7.28 13.08 -9.72
CA GLY A 104 -7.81 11.73 -9.92
C GLY A 104 -7.25 11.03 -11.13
N GLY A 105 -7.81 9.88 -11.49
CA GLY A 105 -7.29 9.06 -12.56
C GLY A 105 -8.14 7.84 -12.83
N PHE A 106 -7.51 6.84 -13.45
CA PHE A 106 -8.10 5.56 -13.77
C PHE A 106 -7.22 4.41 -13.29
N LEU A 107 -7.89 3.33 -12.88
CA LEU A 107 -7.33 2.00 -12.90
C LEU A 107 -7.55 1.44 -14.29
N VAL A 108 -6.49 0.99 -14.94
CA VAL A 108 -6.51 0.55 -16.34
C VAL A 108 -6.16 -0.92 -16.40
N LYS A 109 -6.90 -1.66 -17.20
CA LYS A 109 -6.61 -3.06 -17.54
C LYS A 109 -6.24 -3.14 -19.02
N PHE A 110 -5.10 -3.73 -19.32
CA PHE A 110 -4.71 -4.14 -20.66
C PHE A 110 -4.92 -5.65 -20.83
N ASN A 111 -5.83 -6.03 -21.72
CA ASN A 111 -6.16 -7.42 -22.04
C ASN A 111 -5.08 -8.01 -22.96
N GLN A 112 -3.95 -8.36 -22.37
CA GLN A 112 -2.73 -8.76 -23.09
C GLN A 112 -2.91 -10.04 -23.91
N ASN A 113 -3.64 -11.01 -23.40
CA ASN A 113 -3.88 -12.27 -24.09
C ASN A 113 -4.78 -12.12 -25.32
N ASP A 114 -5.84 -11.32 -25.22
CA ASP A 114 -6.70 -11.03 -26.35
C ASP A 114 -5.93 -10.29 -27.44
N TYR A 115 -5.15 -9.29 -27.05
CA TYR A 115 -4.26 -8.57 -27.97
C TYR A 115 -3.31 -9.50 -28.73
N ARG A 116 -2.63 -10.40 -28.04
CA ARG A 116 -1.69 -11.35 -28.65
C ARG A 116 -2.37 -12.31 -29.62
N ASN A 117 -3.53 -12.83 -29.22
CA ASN A 117 -4.29 -13.76 -30.06
C ASN A 117 -4.76 -13.08 -31.34
N ASP A 118 -5.29 -11.86 -31.26
CA ASP A 118 -5.77 -11.12 -32.42
C ASP A 118 -4.64 -10.68 -33.34
N VAL A 119 -3.48 -10.27 -32.80
CA VAL A 119 -2.26 -10.03 -33.62
C VAL A 119 -1.84 -11.30 -34.36
N TYR A 120 -1.83 -12.45 -33.69
CA TYR A 120 -1.49 -13.73 -34.31
C TYR A 120 -2.49 -14.12 -35.41
N ASP A 121 -3.80 -13.99 -35.16
CA ASP A 121 -4.85 -14.40 -36.08
C ASP A 121 -4.96 -13.45 -37.29
N SER A 122 -4.73 -12.15 -37.08
CA SER A 122 -4.75 -11.15 -38.18
C SER A 122 -3.52 -11.23 -39.09
N GLY A 123 -2.39 -11.71 -38.56
CA GLY A 123 -1.09 -11.67 -39.24
C GLY A 123 -0.49 -10.26 -39.36
N GLU A 124 -1.09 -9.28 -38.68
CA GLU A 124 -0.56 -7.92 -38.56
C GLU A 124 0.58 -7.88 -37.54
N GLN A 125 1.50 -6.95 -37.68
CA GLN A 125 2.58 -6.80 -36.71
C GLN A 125 2.10 -6.12 -35.41
N PHE A 126 1.15 -5.18 -35.52
CA PHE A 126 0.55 -4.45 -34.42
C PHE A 126 -0.93 -4.16 -34.70
N LEU A 127 -1.75 -4.18 -33.65
CA LEU A 127 -3.14 -3.73 -33.66
C LEU A 127 -3.31 -2.48 -32.79
N PRO A 128 -4.40 -1.72 -32.93
CA PRO A 128 -4.66 -0.56 -32.06
C PRO A 128 -4.82 -0.98 -30.61
N LEU A 129 -3.87 -0.62 -29.75
CA LEU A 129 -3.85 -1.03 -28.34
C LEU A 129 -5.07 -0.56 -27.54
N ILE A 130 -5.67 0.57 -27.95
CA ILE A 130 -6.85 1.14 -27.27
C ILE A 130 -8.05 0.19 -27.28
N ASP A 131 -8.17 -0.69 -28.26
CA ASP A 131 -9.26 -1.65 -28.36
C ASP A 131 -9.17 -2.77 -27.29
N TYR A 132 -8.02 -2.89 -26.63
CA TYR A 132 -7.73 -3.89 -25.61
C TYR A 132 -7.59 -3.29 -24.21
N ILE A 133 -7.93 -2.02 -24.03
CA ILE A 133 -7.85 -1.30 -22.77
C ILE A 133 -9.25 -1.13 -22.18
N SER A 134 -9.39 -1.48 -20.89
CA SER A 134 -10.53 -1.14 -20.06
C SER A 134 -10.10 -0.16 -18.97
N ALA A 135 -10.90 0.87 -18.69
CA ALA A 135 -10.56 1.90 -17.72
C ALA A 135 -11.68 2.08 -16.69
N TYR A 136 -11.32 2.11 -15.42
CA TYR A 136 -12.21 2.24 -14.27
C TYR A 136 -11.86 3.53 -13.53
N ALA A 137 -12.82 4.44 -13.38
CA ALA A 137 -12.57 5.70 -12.70
C ALA A 137 -12.20 5.46 -11.22
N LEU A 138 -11.10 6.07 -10.77
CA LEU A 138 -10.70 6.01 -9.36
C LEU A 138 -11.69 6.83 -8.49
N PRO A 139 -11.97 6.39 -7.25
CA PRO A 139 -12.76 7.18 -6.32
C PRO A 139 -12.05 8.50 -5.98
N VAL A 140 -12.82 9.53 -5.69
CA VAL A 140 -12.29 10.89 -5.43
C VAL A 140 -11.36 10.97 -4.22
N GLN A 141 -11.42 10.00 -3.33
CA GLN A 141 -10.55 9.88 -2.15
C GLN A 141 -9.17 9.29 -2.48
N LEU A 142 -9.03 8.59 -3.60
CA LEU A 142 -7.78 7.98 -4.06
C LEU A 142 -7.06 8.96 -5.01
N LEU A 143 -6.17 9.76 -4.47
CA LEU A 143 -5.56 10.89 -5.18
C LEU A 143 -4.21 10.57 -5.80
N THR A 144 -3.46 9.66 -5.18
CA THR A 144 -2.09 9.33 -5.64
C THR A 144 -1.89 7.81 -5.54
N PRO A 145 -2.55 7.04 -6.41
CA PRO A 145 -2.43 5.58 -6.46
C PRO A 145 -1.01 5.20 -6.89
N ASN A 146 -0.24 4.63 -5.98
CA ASN A 146 1.15 4.30 -6.27
C ASN A 146 1.36 2.80 -6.43
N GLY A 147 1.56 2.05 -5.33
CA GLY A 147 1.72 0.61 -5.39
C GLY A 147 0.40 -0.11 -5.65
N ILE A 148 0.42 -1.15 -6.47
CA ILE A 148 -0.73 -2.04 -6.69
C ILE A 148 -0.34 -3.51 -6.69
N THR A 149 -1.23 -4.37 -6.21
CA THR A 149 -1.03 -5.82 -6.24
C THR A 149 -2.37 -6.57 -6.18
N PHE A 150 -2.38 -7.83 -6.60
CA PHE A 150 -3.52 -8.73 -6.38
C PHE A 150 -3.34 -9.55 -5.13
N SER A 151 -4.41 -9.72 -4.35
CA SER A 151 -4.49 -10.77 -3.33
C SER A 151 -4.96 -12.10 -3.93
N ASP A 152 -4.75 -13.18 -3.18
CA ASP A 152 -5.10 -14.54 -3.63
C ASP A 152 -6.59 -14.75 -3.97
N ASP A 153 -7.46 -13.93 -3.42
CA ASP A 153 -8.91 -13.94 -3.68
C ASP A 153 -9.33 -13.12 -4.90
N GLY A 154 -8.35 -12.53 -5.62
CA GLY A 154 -8.56 -11.79 -6.86
C GLY A 154 -8.98 -10.34 -6.68
N LEU A 155 -8.93 -9.79 -5.47
CA LEU A 155 -9.05 -8.35 -5.25
C LEU A 155 -7.75 -7.64 -5.63
N LEU A 156 -7.87 -6.51 -6.31
CA LEU A 156 -6.74 -5.62 -6.54
C LEU A 156 -6.65 -4.62 -5.39
N TRP A 157 -5.43 -4.43 -4.87
CA TRP A 157 -5.14 -3.50 -3.78
C TRP A 157 -4.28 -2.36 -4.26
N ILE A 158 -4.55 -1.15 -3.76
CA ILE A 158 -3.92 0.09 -4.22
C ILE A 158 -3.54 0.93 -3.01
N ALA A 159 -2.28 1.35 -2.92
CA ALA A 159 -1.77 2.26 -1.89
C ALA A 159 -1.94 3.73 -2.32
N ASP A 160 -2.42 4.62 -1.43
CA ASP A 160 -2.52 6.06 -1.68
C ASP A 160 -1.46 6.84 -0.91
N THR A 161 -0.49 7.39 -1.63
CA THR A 161 0.64 8.12 -1.02
C THR A 161 0.33 9.53 -0.53
N THR A 162 -0.85 10.05 -0.72
CA THR A 162 -1.26 11.38 -0.22
C THR A 162 -2.19 11.32 0.97
N SER A 163 -2.42 10.13 1.50
CA SER A 163 -3.31 9.92 2.65
C SER A 163 -2.76 8.82 3.59
N SER A 164 -3.53 8.48 4.61
CA SER A 164 -3.34 7.29 5.44
C SER A 164 -4.25 6.15 5.00
N SER A 165 -4.44 5.99 3.67
CA SER A 165 -5.42 5.04 3.13
C SER A 165 -4.83 4.11 2.09
N PHE A 166 -5.46 2.97 1.96
CA PHE A 166 -5.29 2.03 0.85
C PHE A 166 -6.66 1.49 0.46
N PHE A 167 -6.77 0.93 -0.73
CA PHE A 167 -8.05 0.58 -1.32
C PHE A 167 -8.04 -0.83 -1.84
N SER A 168 -9.15 -1.55 -1.73
CA SER A 168 -9.41 -2.74 -2.53
C SER A 168 -10.35 -2.39 -3.70
N PHE A 169 -10.14 -3.05 -4.82
CA PHE A 169 -11.02 -3.01 -5.98
C PHE A 169 -11.42 -4.43 -6.36
N GLU A 170 -12.71 -4.66 -6.51
CA GLU A 170 -13.24 -5.93 -6.98
C GLU A 170 -13.56 -5.85 -8.48
N PRO A 171 -12.80 -6.52 -9.36
CA PRO A 171 -12.99 -6.44 -10.81
C PRO A 171 -14.38 -6.88 -11.29
N SER A 172 -15.01 -7.83 -10.59
CA SER A 172 -16.31 -8.38 -10.98
C SER A 172 -17.49 -7.43 -10.75
N THR A 173 -17.37 -6.55 -9.74
CA THR A 173 -18.43 -5.60 -9.36
C THR A 173 -18.05 -4.15 -9.61
N GLU A 174 -16.81 -3.90 -9.99
CA GLU A 174 -16.21 -2.57 -10.22
C GLU A 174 -16.28 -1.66 -8.97
N LYS A 175 -16.25 -2.27 -7.78
CA LYS A 175 -16.38 -1.53 -6.50
C LYS A 175 -15.05 -1.35 -5.81
N PHE A 176 -14.83 -0.13 -5.33
CA PHE A 176 -13.74 0.22 -4.43
C PHE A 176 -14.22 0.22 -2.98
N ILE A 177 -13.37 -0.25 -2.08
CA ILE A 177 -13.52 -0.10 -0.62
C ILE A 177 -12.26 0.55 -0.09
N GLN A 178 -12.43 1.63 0.68
CA GLN A 178 -11.34 2.34 1.33
C GLN A 178 -11.05 1.75 2.71
N TYR A 179 -9.78 1.56 3.00
CA TYR A 179 -9.20 1.17 4.29
C TYR A 179 -8.34 2.30 4.82
N VAL A 180 -8.08 2.30 6.10
CA VAL A 180 -7.26 3.29 6.78
C VAL A 180 -6.19 2.61 7.62
N THR A 181 -5.01 3.21 7.72
CA THR A 181 -3.96 2.81 8.67
C THR A 181 -4.18 3.47 10.03
N ALA A 182 -3.40 3.09 11.03
CA ALA A 182 -3.38 3.84 12.27
C ALA A 182 -2.85 5.28 12.06
N GLU A 183 -3.23 6.20 12.94
CA GLU A 183 -2.65 7.53 12.94
C GLU A 183 -1.18 7.44 13.35
N PRO A 184 -0.25 8.03 12.58
CA PRO A 184 1.17 7.97 12.93
C PRO A 184 1.47 8.58 14.29
N MET A 185 2.36 7.95 15.04
CA MET A 185 2.73 8.40 16.38
C MET A 185 3.32 9.82 16.37
N PHE A 186 3.00 10.58 17.40
CA PHE A 186 3.52 11.93 17.60
C PHE A 186 5.06 11.97 17.59
N GLU A 187 5.71 11.00 18.19
CA GLU A 187 7.18 10.89 18.22
C GLU A 187 7.80 10.77 16.83
N THR A 188 7.05 10.24 15.86
CA THR A 188 7.51 10.14 14.46
C THR A 188 7.50 11.50 13.79
N TYR A 189 6.45 12.28 13.97
CA TYR A 189 6.26 13.57 13.31
C TYR A 189 6.85 14.76 14.07
N GLY A 190 6.94 14.69 15.38
CA GLY A 190 7.30 15.79 16.22
C GLY A 190 6.20 16.86 16.33
N ASN A 191 6.59 18.12 16.31
CA ASN A 191 5.69 19.25 16.60
C ASN A 191 4.69 19.60 15.49
N GLN A 192 4.82 19.03 14.29
CA GLN A 192 3.98 19.34 13.13
C GLN A 192 4.00 20.82 12.69
N THR A 193 5.05 21.54 13.05
CA THR A 193 5.22 22.95 12.70
C THR A 193 6.15 23.21 11.51
N GLY A 194 6.93 22.17 11.13
CA GLY A 194 7.94 22.23 10.09
C GLY A 194 7.50 21.66 8.75
N ILE A 195 8.26 20.71 8.24
CA ILE A 195 8.07 20.09 6.91
C ILE A 195 6.81 19.25 6.89
N ILE A 196 6.57 18.46 7.95
CA ILE A 196 5.39 17.61 8.09
C ILE A 196 4.36 18.32 8.97
N LYS A 197 3.27 18.77 8.37
CA LYS A 197 2.25 19.55 9.05
C LYS A 197 0.99 18.77 9.41
N SER A 198 0.81 17.61 8.80
CA SER A 198 -0.34 16.75 9.03
C SER A 198 0.13 15.31 9.11
N PRO A 199 -0.23 14.59 10.17
CA PRO A 199 0.14 13.20 10.31
C PRO A 199 -0.64 12.37 9.28
N ILE A 200 0.06 11.88 8.28
CA ILE A 200 -0.41 10.88 7.32
C ILE A 200 0.61 9.78 7.21
N SER A 201 0.18 8.54 7.10
CA SER A 201 1.11 7.40 7.07
C SER A 201 1.82 7.23 5.74
N ARG A 202 1.18 7.62 4.63
CA ARG A 202 1.66 7.49 3.25
C ARG A 202 1.99 6.04 2.86
N PRO A 203 1.01 5.15 2.74
CA PRO A 203 1.20 3.87 2.08
C PRO A 203 1.75 4.08 0.67
N TYR A 204 2.85 3.37 0.33
CA TYR A 204 3.56 3.67 -0.92
C TYR A 204 3.60 2.47 -1.87
N TRP A 205 4.36 1.42 -1.57
CA TRP A 205 4.33 0.16 -2.30
C TRP A 205 3.48 -0.85 -1.56
N ILE A 206 2.84 -1.76 -2.28
CA ILE A 206 2.04 -2.86 -1.73
C ILE A 206 2.32 -4.13 -2.53
N GLU A 207 2.56 -5.25 -1.83
CA GLU A 207 2.85 -6.55 -2.44
C GLU A 207 2.06 -7.65 -1.74
N ASN A 208 1.75 -8.73 -2.46
CA ASN A 208 1.24 -9.98 -1.90
C ASN A 208 2.40 -10.77 -1.30
N ASP A 209 2.25 -11.28 -0.09
CA ASP A 209 3.28 -12.07 0.61
C ASP A 209 3.34 -13.53 0.14
N ASN A 210 2.47 -13.93 -0.79
CA ASN A 210 2.28 -15.31 -1.25
C ASN A 210 1.87 -16.30 -0.13
N GLN A 211 1.40 -15.80 1.00
CA GLN A 211 0.84 -16.56 2.12
C GLN A 211 -0.60 -16.13 2.46
N GLY A 212 -1.13 -15.24 1.65
CA GLY A 212 -2.49 -14.68 1.74
C GLY A 212 -2.57 -13.38 2.53
N GLY A 213 -1.45 -12.75 2.80
CA GLY A 213 -1.32 -11.42 3.36
C GLY A 213 -0.89 -10.39 2.30
N LEU A 214 -1.04 -9.13 2.64
CA LEU A 214 -0.55 -7.98 1.89
C LEU A 214 0.49 -7.26 2.75
N VAL A 215 1.61 -6.94 2.17
CA VAL A 215 2.66 -6.15 2.81
C VAL A 215 2.73 -4.79 2.14
N PHE A 216 2.81 -3.72 2.90
CA PHE A 216 3.05 -2.38 2.39
C PHE A 216 3.92 -1.56 3.33
N ASN A 217 4.61 -0.58 2.78
CA ASN A 217 5.39 0.38 3.55
C ASN A 217 4.59 1.66 3.77
N GLU A 218 4.75 2.25 4.94
CA GLU A 218 4.20 3.54 5.30
C GLU A 218 5.34 4.53 5.49
N GLN A 219 5.61 5.31 4.44
CA GLN A 219 6.83 6.12 4.37
C GLN A 219 6.97 7.13 5.49
N THR A 220 5.88 7.79 5.87
CA THR A 220 5.91 8.86 6.86
C THR A 220 5.43 8.44 8.24
N ALA A 221 4.74 7.31 8.38
CA ALA A 221 4.53 6.66 9.68
C ALA A 221 5.76 5.85 10.13
N ASN A 222 6.71 5.62 9.23
CA ASN A 222 7.92 4.85 9.51
C ASN A 222 7.64 3.39 9.87
N ASN A 223 6.71 2.75 9.12
CA ASN A 223 6.24 1.41 9.37
C ASN A 223 6.44 0.47 8.17
N ILE A 224 6.53 -0.81 8.48
CA ILE A 224 6.18 -1.91 7.57
C ILE A 224 4.88 -2.52 8.08
N SER A 225 3.90 -2.67 7.21
CA SER A 225 2.55 -3.09 7.56
C SER A 225 2.14 -4.36 6.85
N VAL A 226 1.46 -5.23 7.58
CA VAL A 226 0.94 -6.51 7.08
C VAL A 226 -0.56 -6.55 7.30
N MET A 227 -1.33 -6.63 6.23
CA MET A 227 -2.79 -6.76 6.27
C MET A 227 -3.20 -8.16 5.83
N ASN A 228 -4.06 -8.80 6.57
CA ASN A 228 -4.67 -10.07 6.18
C ASN A 228 -6.10 -9.82 5.67
N PRO A 229 -6.35 -9.95 4.35
CA PRO A 229 -7.68 -9.69 3.78
C PRO A 229 -8.79 -10.60 4.30
N LYS A 230 -8.46 -11.83 4.71
CA LYS A 230 -9.44 -12.83 5.19
C LYS A 230 -9.88 -12.55 6.63
N THR A 231 -8.93 -12.24 7.51
CA THR A 231 -9.23 -11.95 8.93
C THR A 231 -9.54 -10.48 9.17
N GLN A 232 -9.28 -9.64 8.18
CA GLN A 232 -9.39 -8.17 8.26
C GLN A 232 -8.48 -7.59 9.37
N SER A 233 -7.35 -8.23 9.67
CA SER A 233 -6.36 -7.75 10.64
C SER A 233 -5.27 -6.94 9.95
N LEU A 234 -4.80 -5.91 10.65
CA LEU A 234 -3.67 -5.07 10.26
C LEU A 234 -2.64 -5.09 11.38
N VAL A 235 -1.38 -5.32 11.02
CA VAL A 235 -0.23 -5.23 11.92
C VAL A 235 0.75 -4.25 11.33
N GLU A 236 1.11 -3.20 12.07
CA GLU A 236 2.05 -2.18 11.66
C GLU A 236 3.29 -2.28 12.55
N TYR A 237 4.41 -2.69 11.98
CA TYR A 237 5.70 -2.82 12.65
C TYR A 237 6.43 -1.47 12.60
N HIS A 238 6.62 -0.84 13.77
CA HIS A 238 7.29 0.44 13.86
C HIS A 238 8.80 0.29 13.69
N ILE A 239 9.38 1.02 12.76
CA ILE A 239 10.81 0.96 12.50
C ILE A 239 11.54 1.75 13.58
N PRO A 240 12.48 1.12 14.32
CA PRO A 240 13.16 1.76 15.43
C PRO A 240 14.16 2.85 15.02
N SER A 241 14.68 2.78 13.80
CA SER A 241 15.58 3.80 13.26
C SER A 241 14.81 5.08 12.97
N LYS A 242 15.33 6.21 13.44
CA LYS A 242 14.72 7.52 13.26
C LYS A 242 15.78 8.56 12.93
N ASN A 243 15.49 9.40 11.95
CA ASN A 243 16.34 10.51 11.55
C ASN A 243 15.64 11.84 11.88
N PRO A 244 16.08 12.60 12.87
CA PRO A 244 15.41 13.82 13.29
C PRO A 244 15.42 14.94 12.25
N ASN A 245 16.29 14.86 11.24
CA ASN A 245 16.29 15.81 10.11
C ASN A 245 15.12 15.59 9.14
N TRP A 246 14.42 14.44 9.26
CA TRP A 246 13.25 14.07 8.46
C TRP A 246 11.98 13.99 9.30
N GLY A 247 11.85 14.88 10.25
CA GLY A 247 10.69 15.09 11.09
C GLY A 247 10.74 16.53 11.64
N ASP A 248 9.71 16.93 12.36
CA ASP A 248 9.68 18.24 13.04
C ASP A 248 10.10 18.08 14.50
N CYS A 249 11.31 17.56 14.68
CA CYS A 249 11.85 17.10 15.97
C CYS A 249 12.45 18.21 16.83
N ASP A 250 12.55 19.45 16.32
CA ASP A 250 13.05 20.61 17.07
C ASP A 250 11.89 21.34 17.76
N SER A 251 11.83 21.25 19.07
CA SER A 251 10.85 21.98 19.88
C SER A 251 11.23 23.44 20.14
N GLY A 252 12.35 23.92 19.56
CA GLY A 252 12.87 25.27 19.76
C GLY A 252 13.67 25.44 21.07
N THR A 253 13.60 24.50 22.00
CA THR A 253 14.34 24.47 23.26
C THR A 253 15.00 23.12 23.52
N GLU A 254 14.45 22.04 23.00
CA GLU A 254 14.97 20.69 23.15
C GLU A 254 14.75 19.93 21.83
N VAL A 255 15.71 19.10 21.44
CA VAL A 255 15.51 18.11 20.38
C VAL A 255 14.72 16.95 20.99
N LEU A 256 13.62 16.56 20.36
CA LEU A 256 12.86 15.40 20.80
C LEU A 256 13.69 14.13 20.57
N ASP A 257 14.04 13.46 21.65
CA ASP A 257 14.66 12.15 21.57
C ASP A 257 13.69 11.17 20.90
N ASN A 258 14.22 10.29 20.05
CA ASN A 258 13.42 9.28 19.37
C ASN A 258 12.37 9.81 18.35
N CYS A 259 12.57 10.99 17.79
CA CYS A 259 11.74 11.60 16.77
C CYS A 259 12.38 11.48 15.38
N GLY A 260 11.55 11.48 14.33
CA GLY A 260 11.94 11.45 12.93
C GLY A 260 11.62 10.12 12.23
N ILE A 261 11.97 10.04 10.97
CA ILE A 261 11.68 8.87 10.12
C ILE A 261 12.95 8.35 9.45
N ALA A 262 13.06 7.04 9.28
CA ALA A 262 14.09 6.39 8.47
C ALA A 262 13.73 6.38 6.98
N GLN A 263 12.48 6.65 6.68
CA GLN A 263 11.84 6.62 5.36
C GLN A 263 12.05 5.28 4.65
N VAL A 264 11.20 4.33 4.98
CA VAL A 264 11.14 3.05 4.27
C VAL A 264 10.75 3.32 2.82
N PHE A 265 11.67 3.11 1.89
CA PHE A 265 11.44 3.44 0.49
C PHE A 265 10.94 2.23 -0.31
N ASP A 266 11.60 1.10 -0.16
CA ASP A 266 11.25 -0.13 -0.87
C ASP A 266 11.44 -1.36 0.02
N PHE A 267 10.75 -2.45 -0.29
CA PHE A 267 10.83 -3.69 0.46
C PHE A 267 10.66 -4.91 -0.47
N THR A 268 10.97 -6.08 0.05
CA THR A 268 10.69 -7.36 -0.60
C THR A 268 10.38 -8.42 0.43
N VAL A 269 9.50 -9.36 0.07
CA VAL A 269 9.07 -10.45 0.95
C VAL A 269 9.82 -11.73 0.60
N SER A 270 10.35 -12.43 1.58
CA SER A 270 11.02 -13.71 1.42
C SER A 270 10.68 -14.67 2.57
N GLY A 271 9.69 -15.52 2.37
CA GLY A 271 9.11 -16.36 3.43
C GLY A 271 8.54 -15.50 4.54
N ASP A 272 8.92 -15.78 5.78
CA ASP A 272 8.47 -15.03 6.96
C ASP A 272 9.27 -13.73 7.20
N LYS A 273 10.05 -13.27 6.21
CA LYS A 273 10.89 -12.07 6.37
C LYS A 273 10.56 -11.01 5.34
N ILE A 274 10.37 -9.80 5.83
CA ILE A 274 10.19 -8.61 5.01
C ILE A 274 11.49 -7.79 5.13
N TRP A 275 12.24 -7.72 4.05
CA TRP A 275 13.46 -6.93 3.96
C TRP A 275 13.12 -5.56 3.38
N PHE A 276 13.63 -4.48 3.98
CA PHE A 276 13.32 -3.13 3.55
C PHE A 276 14.54 -2.22 3.60
N THR A 277 14.48 -1.15 2.81
CA THR A 277 15.51 -0.10 2.78
C THR A 277 15.10 1.08 3.64
N GLU A 278 16.01 1.56 4.48
CA GLU A 278 15.90 2.82 5.22
C GLU A 278 16.67 3.89 4.44
N TRP A 279 15.97 4.58 3.56
CA TRP A 279 16.62 5.45 2.56
C TRP A 279 17.48 6.55 3.19
N VAL A 280 16.97 7.27 4.17
CA VAL A 280 17.69 8.40 4.78
C VAL A 280 18.72 7.97 5.82
N GLU A 281 18.68 6.70 6.25
CA GLU A 281 19.62 6.13 7.21
C GLU A 281 20.71 5.26 6.55
N ASN A 282 20.59 4.98 5.24
CA ASN A 282 21.49 4.09 4.49
C ASN A 282 21.64 2.70 5.16
N LYS A 283 20.51 2.13 5.60
CA LYS A 283 20.44 0.82 6.23
C LYS A 283 19.52 -0.11 5.49
N ILE A 284 19.64 -1.38 5.80
CA ILE A 284 18.66 -2.43 5.44
C ILE A 284 18.12 -2.98 6.74
N GLY A 285 16.78 -2.99 6.88
CA GLY A 285 16.07 -3.57 7.98
C GLY A 285 15.39 -4.88 7.61
N VAL A 286 14.92 -5.61 8.62
CA VAL A 286 14.12 -6.82 8.45
C VAL A 286 13.04 -6.89 9.50
N VAL A 287 11.81 -7.20 9.08
CA VAL A 287 10.72 -7.66 9.95
C VAL A 287 10.65 -9.17 9.85
N ASP A 288 10.57 -9.86 10.97
CA ASP A 288 10.38 -11.31 11.06
C ASP A 288 8.93 -11.59 11.52
N THR A 289 8.07 -11.93 10.58
CA THR A 289 6.64 -12.19 10.82
C THR A 289 6.37 -13.56 11.46
N SER A 290 7.39 -14.43 11.61
CA SER A 290 7.28 -15.69 12.34
C SER A 290 7.24 -15.50 13.86
N VAL A 291 7.60 -14.32 14.34
CA VAL A 291 7.52 -13.98 15.76
C VAL A 291 6.05 -13.78 16.16
N SER A 292 5.62 -14.46 17.23
CA SER A 292 4.26 -14.34 17.72
C SER A 292 3.93 -12.89 18.11
N LEU A 293 2.75 -12.43 17.73
CA LEU A 293 2.25 -11.12 18.11
C LEU A 293 2.00 -11.06 19.64
N PRO A 294 2.19 -9.89 20.26
CA PRO A 294 2.04 -9.76 21.72
C PRO A 294 0.59 -9.76 22.20
N LEU A 295 -0.36 -9.50 21.29
CA LEU A 295 -1.78 -9.43 21.65
C LEU A 295 -2.66 -9.88 20.47
N GLU A 296 -3.91 -10.22 20.80
CA GLU A 296 -4.97 -10.56 19.86
C GLU A 296 -6.17 -9.61 20.05
N ILE A 297 -6.77 -9.19 18.93
CA ILE A 297 -8.01 -8.39 18.91
C ILE A 297 -9.18 -9.30 18.55
N GLN A 298 -10.18 -9.34 19.41
CA GLN A 298 -11.40 -10.13 19.20
C GLN A 298 -12.63 -9.24 19.12
N PHE A 299 -13.36 -9.35 18.00
CA PHE A 299 -14.63 -8.68 17.78
C PHE A 299 -15.79 -9.63 18.09
N GLU A 300 -16.87 -9.11 18.67
CA GLU A 300 -18.10 -9.89 18.84
C GLU A 300 -18.76 -10.20 17.48
N TYR A 301 -18.68 -9.26 16.56
CA TYR A 301 -19.14 -9.39 15.17
C TYR A 301 -18.31 -8.47 14.26
N ASP A 302 -18.15 -8.85 13.00
CA ASP A 302 -17.28 -8.13 12.05
C ASP A 302 -18.04 -7.11 11.19
N VAL A 303 -19.37 -7.07 11.31
CA VAL A 303 -20.25 -6.20 10.52
C VAL A 303 -21.28 -5.51 11.41
N LEU A 304 -21.35 -4.19 11.30
CA LEU A 304 -22.33 -3.32 11.97
C LEU A 304 -23.20 -2.63 10.93
N ASN A 305 -24.52 -2.73 11.07
CA ASN A 305 -25.46 -1.99 10.22
C ASN A 305 -26.03 -0.81 11.03
N ILE A 306 -25.97 0.38 10.45
CA ILE A 306 -26.56 1.61 11.00
C ILE A 306 -27.25 2.39 9.86
N THR A 307 -28.19 3.27 10.21
CA THR A 307 -28.74 4.24 9.27
C THR A 307 -28.07 5.61 9.43
N SER A 308 -28.21 6.49 8.44
CA SER A 308 -27.81 7.88 8.60
C SER A 308 -28.53 8.53 9.78
N ASP A 309 -27.88 9.46 10.49
CA ASP A 309 -28.33 10.10 11.73
C ASP A 309 -28.55 9.13 12.92
N ASP A 310 -27.90 7.96 12.89
CA ASP A 310 -28.02 6.95 13.94
C ASP A 310 -26.65 6.62 14.56
N SER A 311 -26.68 5.88 15.64
CA SER A 311 -25.46 5.41 16.32
C SER A 311 -25.66 4.04 16.99
N ALA A 312 -24.58 3.29 17.06
CA ALA A 312 -24.54 2.02 17.76
C ALA A 312 -23.34 1.95 18.70
N THR A 313 -23.46 1.14 19.74
CA THR A 313 -22.35 0.78 20.60
C THR A 313 -21.71 -0.50 20.10
N PHE A 314 -20.41 -0.51 20.04
CA PHE A 314 -19.61 -1.68 19.70
C PHE A 314 -18.56 -1.90 20.80
N HIS A 315 -18.20 -3.16 21.05
CA HIS A 315 -17.07 -3.46 21.92
C HIS A 315 -16.18 -4.54 21.32
N PHE A 316 -14.91 -4.47 21.67
CA PHE A 316 -13.93 -5.49 21.30
C PHE A 316 -13.02 -5.80 22.49
N ILE A 317 -12.45 -6.98 22.48
CA ILE A 317 -11.60 -7.48 23.55
C ILE A 317 -10.16 -7.58 23.05
N ILE A 318 -9.23 -7.15 23.89
CA ILE A 318 -7.80 -7.26 23.66
C ILE A 318 -7.26 -8.28 24.68
N ASN A 319 -6.65 -9.35 24.17
CA ASN A 319 -6.03 -10.40 24.94
C ASN A 319 -4.51 -10.33 24.81
N SER A 320 -3.78 -10.56 25.90
CA SER A 320 -2.33 -10.74 25.86
C SER A 320 -1.99 -12.19 25.45
N GLU A 321 -1.02 -12.33 24.56
CA GLU A 321 -0.50 -13.64 24.15
C GLU A 321 0.67 -14.12 25.02
N PHE A 322 1.25 -13.25 25.86
CA PHE A 322 2.40 -13.59 26.69
C PHE A 322 2.03 -13.65 28.17
N GLU A 323 2.44 -14.75 28.83
CA GLU A 323 2.35 -14.89 30.28
C GLU A 323 3.39 -14.00 30.99
N ASN A 324 2.97 -13.33 32.06
CA ASN A 324 3.80 -12.52 32.96
C ASN A 324 4.36 -11.19 32.40
N ASP A 325 4.02 -10.81 31.19
CA ASP A 325 4.38 -9.50 30.66
C ASP A 325 3.23 -8.50 30.86
N VAL A 326 3.58 -7.26 31.16
CA VAL A 326 2.65 -6.13 31.19
C VAL A 326 2.96 -5.23 30.00
N LEU A 327 1.97 -5.07 29.13
CA LEU A 327 2.05 -4.18 27.98
C LEU A 327 1.37 -2.85 28.31
N TYR A 328 2.04 -1.74 27.99
CA TYR A 328 1.46 -0.40 28.05
C TYR A 328 1.01 -0.02 26.66
N LEU A 329 -0.28 0.18 26.49
CA LEU A 329 -0.92 0.31 25.19
C LEU A 329 -1.79 1.57 25.11
N SER A 330 -1.93 2.10 23.90
CA SER A 330 -2.93 3.10 23.53
C SER A 330 -4.01 2.47 22.64
N SER A 331 -5.24 2.94 22.78
CA SER A 331 -6.33 2.52 21.89
C SER A 331 -6.15 3.12 20.50
N VAL A 332 -6.28 2.30 19.46
CA VAL A 332 -6.29 2.72 18.06
C VAL A 332 -7.72 2.79 17.55
N ILE A 333 -8.09 3.95 17.02
CA ILE A 333 -9.39 4.21 16.40
C ILE A 333 -9.15 5.08 15.18
N SER A 334 -9.32 4.51 13.97
CA SER A 334 -9.17 5.26 12.73
C SER A 334 -10.34 5.05 11.79
N THR A 335 -10.80 6.13 11.18
CA THR A 335 -11.89 6.12 10.19
C THR A 335 -11.49 6.89 8.94
N THR A 336 -12.13 6.58 7.82
CA THR A 336 -11.85 7.18 6.51
C THR A 336 -12.71 8.41 6.20
N HIS A 337 -13.80 8.64 6.95
CA HIS A 337 -14.82 9.62 6.60
C HIS A 337 -15.29 10.42 7.79
N ASP A 338 -15.35 11.73 7.67
CA ASP A 338 -15.78 12.67 8.73
C ASP A 338 -17.22 12.45 9.19
N PHE A 339 -18.08 11.93 8.31
CA PHE A 339 -19.46 11.59 8.66
C PHE A 339 -19.61 10.32 9.51
N LEU A 340 -18.52 9.56 9.69
CA LEU A 340 -18.50 8.35 10.50
C LEU A 340 -17.59 8.58 11.71
N LYS A 341 -18.20 8.89 12.84
CA LYS A 341 -17.50 9.22 14.07
C LYS A 341 -17.44 8.04 15.03
N VAL A 342 -16.27 7.82 15.64
CA VAL A 342 -16.03 6.78 16.63
C VAL A 342 -15.50 7.43 17.91
N GLU A 343 -16.14 7.16 19.03
CA GLU A 343 -15.80 7.75 20.33
C GLU A 343 -15.68 6.65 21.40
N LEU A 344 -14.64 6.71 22.23
CA LEU A 344 -14.54 5.87 23.43
C LEU A 344 -15.68 6.21 24.40
N ILE A 345 -16.30 5.21 24.97
CA ILE A 345 -17.42 5.35 25.90
C ILE A 345 -17.22 4.49 27.14
N HIS A 346 -18.06 4.71 28.16
CA HIS A 346 -18.01 4.06 29.47
C HIS A 346 -16.67 4.34 30.17
N ASP A 347 -16.07 3.29 30.74
CA ASP A 347 -14.79 3.35 31.45
C ASP A 347 -13.59 3.08 30.51
N SER A 348 -13.82 3.07 29.18
CA SER A 348 -12.75 2.88 28.21
C SER A 348 -11.83 4.12 28.18
N VAL A 349 -10.54 3.86 28.15
CA VAL A 349 -9.50 4.88 28.25
C VAL A 349 -8.57 4.82 27.02
N GLU A 350 -7.96 5.97 26.73
CA GLU A 350 -7.00 6.04 25.62
C GLU A 350 -5.77 5.19 25.86
N THR A 351 -5.30 5.07 27.12
CA THR A 351 -4.12 4.29 27.51
C THR A 351 -4.45 3.30 28.61
N PHE A 352 -3.91 2.10 28.53
CA PHE A 352 -4.19 1.01 29.49
C PHE A 352 -3.03 0.04 29.61
N GLU A 353 -3.06 -0.76 30.67
CA GLU A 353 -2.16 -1.89 30.88
C GLU A 353 -2.87 -3.20 30.53
N LEU A 354 -2.20 -4.05 29.74
CA LEU A 354 -2.67 -5.36 29.36
C LEU A 354 -1.75 -6.44 29.94
N ASN A 355 -2.32 -7.47 30.52
CA ASN A 355 -1.61 -8.68 30.95
C ASN A 355 -2.47 -9.93 30.72
N SER A 356 -1.86 -11.11 30.77
CA SER A 356 -2.55 -12.38 30.46
C SER A 356 -3.75 -12.71 31.34
N ASP A 357 -3.76 -12.22 32.57
CA ASP A 357 -4.82 -12.53 33.56
C ASP A 357 -6.04 -11.59 33.39
N ASN A 358 -5.86 -10.46 32.73
CA ASN A 358 -6.88 -9.42 32.64
C ASN A 358 -7.00 -8.89 31.18
N PRO A 359 -7.83 -9.53 30.35
CA PRO A 359 -8.19 -8.99 29.05
C PRO A 359 -8.89 -7.64 29.22
N VAL A 360 -8.66 -6.74 28.26
CA VAL A 360 -9.23 -5.40 28.29
C VAL A 360 -10.36 -5.31 27.27
N ALA A 361 -11.54 -4.90 27.73
CA ALA A 361 -12.67 -4.60 26.83
C ALA A 361 -12.72 -3.10 26.54
N ILE A 362 -12.65 -2.76 25.26
CA ILE A 362 -12.79 -1.39 24.78
C ILE A 362 -14.20 -1.20 24.23
N HIS A 363 -14.88 -0.15 24.69
CA HIS A 363 -16.22 0.18 24.25
C HIS A 363 -16.19 1.49 23.43
N VAL A 364 -16.79 1.45 22.26
CA VAL A 364 -16.88 2.60 21.36
C VAL A 364 -18.33 2.87 20.97
N LYS A 365 -18.65 4.14 20.75
CA LYS A 365 -19.87 4.57 20.09
C LYS A 365 -19.53 4.93 18.66
N ILE A 366 -20.19 4.30 17.70
CA ILE A 366 -20.07 4.57 16.27
C ILE A 366 -21.32 5.31 15.83
N SER A 367 -21.14 6.49 15.23
CA SER A 367 -22.23 7.37 14.82
C SER A 367 -22.07 7.76 13.35
N ALA A 368 -23.14 7.68 12.57
CA ALA A 368 -23.22 8.24 11.23
C ALA A 368 -23.98 9.58 11.29
N SER A 369 -23.47 10.60 10.62
CA SER A 369 -24.16 11.89 10.53
C SER A 369 -25.35 11.82 9.56
N ASP A 370 -26.16 12.87 9.51
CA ASP A 370 -27.34 12.96 8.64
C ASP A 370 -27.00 13.08 7.14
N ASP A 371 -25.78 13.50 6.82
CA ASP A 371 -25.23 13.57 5.46
C ASP A 371 -24.43 12.31 5.06
N ALA A 372 -24.41 11.28 5.92
CA ALA A 372 -23.72 10.04 5.63
C ALA A 372 -24.34 9.32 4.42
N LEU A 373 -23.49 8.96 3.49
CA LEU A 373 -23.91 8.28 2.27
C LEU A 373 -24.09 6.77 2.50
N PRO A 374 -25.12 6.15 1.92
CA PRO A 374 -25.25 4.71 1.94
C PRO A 374 -24.03 4.01 1.30
N GLY A 375 -23.50 2.99 1.97
CA GLY A 375 -22.30 2.31 1.51
C GLY A 375 -21.67 1.38 2.54
N THR A 376 -20.53 0.83 2.17
CA THR A 376 -19.71 -0.03 3.02
C THR A 376 -18.43 0.69 3.39
N TYR A 377 -18.17 0.81 4.69
CA TYR A 377 -17.06 1.57 5.26
C TYR A 377 -16.23 0.69 6.19
N LYS A 378 -14.97 1.03 6.36
CA LYS A 378 -14.06 0.34 7.25
C LYS A 378 -13.59 1.25 8.37
N ILE A 379 -13.63 0.73 9.58
CA ILE A 379 -13.08 1.35 10.79
C ILE A 379 -11.98 0.45 11.30
N LEU A 380 -10.79 0.99 11.54
CA LEU A 380 -9.70 0.27 12.21
C LEU A 380 -9.86 0.47 13.73
N LEU A 381 -9.93 -0.64 14.47
CA LEU A 381 -9.99 -0.68 15.91
C LEU A 381 -8.89 -1.59 16.44
N GLY A 382 -8.15 -1.15 17.46
CA GLY A 382 -7.05 -1.94 17.98
C GLY A 382 -6.30 -1.30 19.13
N ALA A 383 -5.02 -1.65 19.23
CA ALA A 383 -4.11 -1.12 20.22
C ALA A 383 -2.69 -0.98 19.67
N GLU A 384 -1.95 -0.01 20.19
CA GLU A 384 -0.57 0.24 19.83
C GLU A 384 0.35 0.33 21.06
N SER A 385 1.59 -0.07 20.85
CA SER A 385 2.73 0.17 21.74
C SER A 385 3.79 0.98 21.00
N SER A 386 4.95 1.21 21.64
CA SER A 386 6.11 1.86 21.00
C SER A 386 6.64 1.12 19.76
N ASP A 387 6.38 -0.19 19.64
CA ASP A 387 7.05 -1.06 18.67
C ASP A 387 6.10 -1.63 17.61
N ILE A 388 4.80 -1.67 17.91
CA ILE A 388 3.82 -2.32 17.04
C ILE A 388 2.41 -1.79 17.27
N THR A 389 1.68 -1.64 16.19
CA THR A 389 0.22 -1.46 16.19
C THR A 389 -0.45 -2.73 15.70
N ILE A 390 -1.48 -3.19 16.41
CA ILE A 390 -2.31 -4.33 15.98
C ILE A 390 -3.76 -3.89 15.99
N GLY A 391 -4.41 -4.02 14.85
CA GLY A 391 -5.80 -3.66 14.67
C GLY A 391 -6.59 -4.65 13.84
N LYS A 392 -7.89 -4.47 13.83
CA LYS A 392 -8.83 -5.23 13.01
C LYS A 392 -9.87 -4.28 12.42
N PHE A 393 -10.27 -4.53 11.17
CA PHE A 393 -11.29 -3.72 10.50
C PHE A 393 -12.69 -4.20 10.85
N LEU A 394 -13.49 -3.29 11.42
CA LEU A 394 -14.94 -3.43 11.51
C LEU A 394 -15.56 -2.91 10.20
N THR A 395 -16.42 -3.71 9.59
CA THR A 395 -17.22 -3.28 8.46
C THR A 395 -18.48 -2.56 8.95
N VAL A 396 -18.67 -1.31 8.56
CA VAL A 396 -19.89 -0.54 8.84
C VAL A 396 -20.68 -0.39 7.54
N ILE A 397 -21.93 -0.82 7.56
CA ILE A 397 -22.85 -0.66 6.43
C ILE A 397 -23.84 0.42 6.82
N ILE A 398 -23.88 1.50 6.04
CA ILE A 398 -24.85 2.60 6.19
C ILE A 398 -25.94 2.37 5.13
N GLU A 399 -27.22 2.31 5.59
CA GLU A 399 -28.42 2.10 4.76
C GLU A 399 -29.16 3.43 4.48
#